data_91010b19aa6c5fb9bdd01b1963dc0ded
#
_entry.id   91010b19aa6c5fb9bdd01b1963dc0ded
#
_cell.length_a   1.000
_cell.length_b   1.000
_cell.length_c   1.000
_cell.angle_alpha   90.00
_cell.angle_beta   90.00
_cell.angle_gamma   90.00
#
_symmetry.space_group_name_H-M   'P 1'
#
loop_
_entity.id
_entity.type
_entity.pdbx_description
1 polymer ?
#
loop_
_entity_poly.entity_id
_entity_poly.type
_entity_poly.pdbx_seq_one_letter_code
_entity_poly.pdbx_strand_id
1 'polypeptide(L)'
;MKHLEIELKTLLKKEDYEHLKKQFFHIQPVLQKNYYIDTPDFQLREKKVAMRIRTFADWAELTLKVPQTVGNMEYNQKLTLPEAESYLEKQKLPQGLVLEKLAKIGIESHDWLVLGCLSTLRYEMKTEIGLMALDESHYYDQTD
;
A
#
# COMPACT_ATOMS: atom_id res chain seq x y z
N MET A 1 -7.99 -11.78 -0.60
CA MET A 1 -9.30 -11.11 -0.45
C MET A 1 -9.42 -9.98 -1.47
N LYS A 2 -10.62 -9.79 -2.00
CA LYS A 2 -10.91 -8.74 -2.98
C LYS A 2 -12.00 -7.82 -2.42
N HIS A 3 -11.81 -6.50 -2.52
CA HIS A 3 -12.85 -5.54 -2.15
C HIS A 3 -12.76 -4.26 -2.97
N LEU A 4 -13.87 -3.58 -3.11
CA LEU A 4 -13.95 -2.28 -3.76
C LEU A 4 -13.58 -1.21 -2.73
N GLU A 5 -12.61 -0.38 -3.08
CA GLU A 5 -12.17 0.72 -2.23
C GLU A 5 -12.52 2.06 -2.87
N ILE A 6 -13.15 2.90 -2.11
CA ILE A 6 -13.44 4.29 -2.47
C ILE A 6 -12.92 5.16 -1.36
N GLU A 7 -12.01 6.07 -1.68
CA GLU A 7 -11.43 6.96 -0.68
C GLU A 7 -11.30 8.39 -1.18
N LEU A 8 -11.33 9.31 -0.24
CA LEU A 8 -11.10 10.72 -0.48
C LEU A 8 -9.84 11.12 0.25
N LYS A 9 -8.86 11.67 -0.49
CA LYS A 9 -7.61 12.12 0.10
C LYS A 9 -7.47 13.62 -0.01
N THR A 10 -7.03 14.25 1.07
CA THR A 10 -6.76 15.68 1.12
C THR A 10 -5.36 15.91 1.66
N LEU A 11 -4.55 16.70 0.94
CA LEU A 11 -3.26 17.13 1.44
C LEU A 11 -3.45 18.31 2.38
N LEU A 12 -2.89 18.22 3.59
CA LEU A 12 -3.04 19.22 4.62
C LEU A 12 -1.80 20.09 4.75
N LYS A 13 -2.01 21.37 5.05
CA LYS A 13 -0.94 22.25 5.47
C LYS A 13 -0.49 21.83 6.87
N LYS A 14 0.77 22.13 7.22
CA LYS A 14 1.34 21.75 8.50
C LYS A 14 0.46 22.20 9.69
N GLU A 15 -0.07 23.40 9.63
CA GLU A 15 -0.93 23.94 10.69
C GLU A 15 -2.23 23.17 10.84
N ASP A 16 -2.86 22.82 9.70
CA ASP A 16 -4.10 22.05 9.70
C ASP A 16 -3.85 20.64 10.20
N TYR A 17 -2.72 20.03 9.81
CA TYR A 17 -2.31 18.72 10.28
C TYR A 17 -2.14 18.70 11.80
N GLU A 18 -1.40 19.67 12.35
CA GLU A 18 -1.17 19.75 13.79
C GLU A 18 -2.48 19.95 14.57
N HIS A 19 -3.40 20.72 14.01
CA HIS A 19 -4.71 20.94 14.61
C HIS A 19 -5.53 19.63 14.63
N LEU A 20 -5.57 18.90 13.51
CA LEU A 20 -6.28 17.63 13.43
C LEU A 20 -5.64 16.57 14.32
N LYS A 21 -4.31 16.52 14.37
CA LYS A 21 -3.58 15.54 15.18
C LYS A 21 -3.97 15.61 16.66
N LYS A 22 -4.27 16.80 17.17
CA LYS A 22 -4.71 16.97 18.55
C LYS A 22 -6.02 16.24 18.84
N GLN A 23 -6.89 16.08 17.84
CA GLN A 23 -8.14 15.35 17.99
C GLN A 23 -7.94 13.84 18.08
N PHE A 24 -6.78 13.36 17.64
CA PHE A 24 -6.38 11.95 17.68
C PHE A 24 -5.47 11.61 18.86
N PHE A 25 -5.33 12.50 19.85
CA PHE A 25 -4.34 12.35 20.90
C PHE A 25 -4.44 11.04 21.70
N HIS A 26 -5.63 10.45 21.77
CA HIS A 26 -5.88 9.20 22.48
C HIS A 26 -5.75 7.95 21.62
N ILE A 27 -5.40 8.13 20.33
CA ILE A 27 -5.31 7.04 19.37
C ILE A 27 -3.84 6.62 19.22
N GLN A 28 -3.59 5.31 19.34
CA GLN A 28 -2.28 4.75 19.07
C GLN A 28 -2.08 4.62 17.56
N PRO A 29 -1.04 5.23 16.99
CA PRO A 29 -0.77 5.10 15.56
C PRO A 29 -0.23 3.71 15.23
N VAL A 30 -0.50 3.27 14.01
CA VAL A 30 0.06 2.02 13.46
C VAL A 30 1.15 2.40 12.47
N LEU A 31 2.35 1.86 12.67
CA LEU A 31 3.44 2.05 11.72
C LEU A 31 3.27 1.09 10.56
N GLN A 32 3.27 1.63 9.35
CA GLN A 32 3.19 0.87 8.11
C GLN A 32 4.37 1.24 7.23
N LYS A 33 5.05 0.24 6.67
CA LYS A 33 6.06 0.47 5.65
C LYS A 33 5.53 -0.04 4.33
N ASN A 34 5.50 0.82 3.32
CA ASN A 34 4.94 0.50 2.02
C ASN A 34 6.06 0.44 0.99
N TYR A 35 6.24 -0.74 0.41
CA TYR A 35 7.23 -0.99 -0.63
C TYR A 35 6.50 -1.05 -1.96
N TYR A 36 6.71 -0.06 -2.81
CA TYR A 36 6.01 0.05 -4.10
C TYR A 36 6.77 -0.76 -5.15
N ILE A 37 6.03 -1.52 -5.94
CA ILE A 37 6.59 -2.54 -6.84
C ILE A 37 6.05 -2.35 -8.24
N ASP A 38 6.93 -2.52 -9.23
CA ASP A 38 6.57 -2.54 -10.64
C ASP A 38 7.52 -3.47 -11.40
N THR A 39 7.23 -3.71 -12.66
CA THR A 39 8.15 -4.42 -13.55
C THR A 39 9.27 -3.48 -13.98
N PRO A 40 10.43 -4.03 -14.48
CA PRO A 40 11.52 -3.18 -14.96
C PRO A 40 11.12 -2.20 -16.06
N ASP A 41 10.13 -2.55 -16.87
CA ASP A 41 9.60 -1.71 -17.96
C ASP A 41 8.30 -0.98 -17.59
N PHE A 42 7.97 -0.89 -16.30
CA PHE A 42 6.86 -0.12 -15.77
C PHE A 42 5.49 -0.47 -16.36
N GLN A 43 5.22 -1.77 -16.52
CA GLN A 43 3.94 -2.24 -17.05
C GLN A 43 2.74 -1.86 -16.18
N LEU A 44 2.89 -1.85 -14.85
CA LEU A 44 1.81 -1.48 -13.94
C LEU A 44 1.48 0.00 -14.07
N ARG A 45 2.50 0.84 -14.06
CA ARG A 45 2.34 2.29 -14.22
C ARG A 45 1.63 2.62 -15.52
N GLU A 46 2.01 1.95 -16.61
CA GLU A 46 1.40 2.15 -17.92
C GLU A 46 -0.09 1.85 -17.91
N LYS A 47 -0.51 0.83 -17.18
CA LYS A 47 -1.92 0.43 -17.06
C LYS A 47 -2.64 1.13 -15.90
N LYS A 48 -1.97 2.07 -15.22
CA LYS A 48 -2.51 2.80 -14.06
C LYS A 48 -2.89 1.87 -12.90
N VAL A 49 -2.20 0.75 -12.79
CA VAL A 49 -2.35 -0.23 -11.74
C VAL A 49 -1.25 0.02 -10.70
N ALA A 50 -1.53 -0.18 -9.43
CA ALA A 50 -0.55 0.00 -8.36
C ALA A 50 -0.40 -1.28 -7.55
N MET A 51 0.83 -1.59 -7.16
CA MET A 51 1.13 -2.76 -6.33
C MET A 51 2.11 -2.40 -5.24
N ARG A 52 1.90 -2.96 -4.05
CA ARG A 52 2.79 -2.76 -2.93
C ARG A 52 2.81 -3.97 -2.01
N ILE A 53 3.93 -4.12 -1.29
CA ILE A 53 3.97 -4.93 -0.08
C ILE A 53 3.97 -3.95 1.07
N ARG A 54 3.04 -4.11 2.00
CA ARG A 54 2.94 -3.30 3.22
C ARG A 54 3.28 -4.17 4.39
N THR A 55 4.22 -3.72 5.22
CA THR A 55 4.57 -4.43 6.45
C THR A 55 4.03 -3.69 7.66
N PHE A 56 3.54 -4.46 8.61
CA PHE A 56 3.08 -4.01 9.93
C PHE A 56 4.03 -4.57 10.99
N ALA A 57 3.71 -4.43 12.26
CA ALA A 57 4.57 -4.90 13.34
C ALA A 57 4.86 -6.40 13.28
N ASP A 58 3.85 -7.22 12.95
CA ASP A 58 3.94 -8.68 13.05
C ASP A 58 3.39 -9.42 11.82
N TRP A 59 3.02 -8.71 10.76
CA TRP A 59 2.52 -9.32 9.54
C TRP A 59 2.69 -8.37 8.35
N ALA A 60 2.37 -8.86 7.16
CA ALA A 60 2.49 -8.07 5.95
C ALA A 60 1.37 -8.42 4.97
N GLU A 61 1.26 -7.63 3.91
CA GLU A 61 0.21 -7.78 2.92
C GLU A 61 0.73 -7.36 1.55
N LEU A 62 0.47 -8.20 0.55
CA LEU A 62 0.67 -7.84 -0.86
C LEU A 62 -0.65 -7.32 -1.40
N THR A 63 -0.66 -6.13 -1.96
CA THR A 63 -1.87 -5.46 -2.46
C THR A 63 -1.69 -5.03 -3.89
N LEU A 64 -2.70 -5.33 -4.71
CA LEU A 64 -2.82 -4.85 -6.07
C LEU A 64 -4.10 -4.00 -6.17
N LYS A 65 -3.96 -2.75 -6.64
CA LYS A 65 -5.10 -1.84 -6.88
C LYS A 65 -5.30 -1.68 -8.37
N VAL A 66 -6.49 -2.03 -8.83
CA VAL A 66 -6.89 -1.92 -10.23
C VAL A 66 -8.00 -0.88 -10.35
N PRO A 67 -7.82 0.17 -11.16
CA PRO A 67 -8.85 1.21 -11.27
C PRO A 67 -10.15 0.70 -11.84
N GLN A 68 -11.26 1.22 -11.31
CA GLN A 68 -12.61 0.95 -11.76
C GLN A 68 -13.26 2.26 -12.20
N THR A 69 -14.48 2.20 -12.70
CA THR A 69 -15.25 3.40 -13.05
C THR A 69 -15.40 4.31 -11.84
N VAL A 70 -15.64 3.71 -10.66
CA VAL A 70 -15.67 4.43 -9.38
C VAL A 70 -14.74 3.70 -8.41
N GLY A 71 -13.73 4.41 -7.90
CA GLY A 71 -12.77 3.85 -6.96
C GLY A 71 -11.83 2.83 -7.59
N ASN A 72 -11.33 1.92 -6.79
CA ASN A 72 -10.40 0.87 -7.19
C ASN A 72 -10.87 -0.48 -6.68
N MET A 73 -10.57 -1.54 -7.44
CA MET A 73 -10.71 -2.91 -6.93
C MET A 73 -9.37 -3.31 -6.32
N GLU A 74 -9.39 -3.69 -5.07
CA GLU A 74 -8.20 -4.05 -4.32
C GLU A 74 -8.13 -5.55 -4.11
N TYR A 75 -6.98 -6.14 -4.45
CA TYR A 75 -6.71 -7.57 -4.28
C TYR A 75 -5.60 -7.72 -3.25
N ASN A 76 -5.87 -8.41 -2.14
CA ASN A 76 -4.96 -8.52 -1.02
C ASN A 76 -4.58 -9.96 -0.73
N GLN A 77 -3.29 -10.20 -0.48
CA GLN A 77 -2.77 -11.46 0.01
C GLN A 77 -2.01 -11.22 1.30
N LYS A 78 -2.41 -11.91 2.36
CA LYS A 78 -1.73 -11.81 3.65
C LYS A 78 -0.41 -12.59 3.58
N LEU A 79 0.64 -12.00 4.15
CA LEU A 79 1.99 -12.59 4.22
C LEU A 79 2.49 -12.55 5.66
N THR A 80 3.40 -13.46 5.99
CA THR A 80 4.20 -13.33 7.21
C THR A 80 5.31 -12.32 6.94
N LEU A 81 5.88 -11.73 7.99
CA LEU A 81 7.02 -10.83 7.81
C LEU A 81 8.21 -11.51 7.12
N PRO A 82 8.63 -12.75 7.51
CA PRO A 82 9.71 -13.43 6.81
C PRO A 82 9.43 -13.64 5.33
N GLU A 83 8.18 -13.98 4.97
CA GLU A 83 7.80 -14.13 3.56
C GLU A 83 7.95 -12.80 2.81
N ALA A 84 7.43 -11.70 3.38
CA ALA A 84 7.52 -10.38 2.77
C ALA A 84 8.97 -9.96 2.57
N GLU A 85 9.81 -10.14 3.57
CA GLU A 85 11.23 -9.81 3.49
C GLU A 85 11.93 -10.62 2.40
N SER A 86 11.61 -11.92 2.29
CA SER A 86 12.18 -12.78 1.27
C SER A 86 11.80 -12.34 -0.15
N TYR A 87 10.52 -12.02 -0.37
CA TYR A 87 10.07 -11.57 -1.69
C TYR A 87 10.67 -10.22 -2.07
N LEU A 88 10.78 -9.29 -1.13
CA LEU A 88 11.41 -8.00 -1.37
C LEU A 88 12.88 -8.14 -1.72
N GLU A 89 13.62 -9.01 -1.01
CA GLU A 89 15.03 -9.23 -1.26
C GLU A 89 15.28 -9.91 -2.60
N LYS A 90 14.49 -10.95 -2.92
CA LYS A 90 14.65 -11.73 -4.14
C LYS A 90 13.99 -11.09 -5.35
N GLN A 91 13.23 -10.02 -5.16
CA GLN A 91 12.48 -9.36 -6.22
C GLN A 91 11.55 -10.32 -6.95
N LYS A 92 10.84 -11.13 -6.18
CA LYS A 92 9.86 -12.11 -6.65
C LYS A 92 8.51 -11.83 -5.99
N LEU A 93 7.46 -12.46 -6.49
CA LEU A 93 6.13 -12.38 -5.90
C LEU A 93 5.62 -13.78 -5.54
N PRO A 94 4.80 -13.88 -4.48
CA PRO A 94 4.20 -15.16 -4.11
C PRO A 94 3.14 -15.59 -5.13
N GLN A 95 2.97 -16.89 -5.27
CA GLN A 95 1.85 -17.42 -6.02
C GLN A 95 0.53 -17.07 -5.31
N GLY A 96 -0.53 -16.87 -6.05
CA GLY A 96 -1.85 -16.64 -5.52
C GLY A 96 -2.65 -15.59 -6.26
N LEU A 97 -3.59 -14.97 -5.55
CA LEU A 97 -4.59 -14.06 -6.12
C LEU A 97 -3.99 -12.90 -6.92
N VAL A 98 -2.92 -12.28 -6.42
CA VAL A 98 -2.35 -11.11 -7.09
C VAL A 98 -1.69 -11.49 -8.41
N LEU A 99 -0.86 -12.54 -8.44
CA LEU A 99 -0.26 -13.00 -9.70
C LEU A 99 -1.30 -13.47 -10.70
N GLU A 100 -2.35 -14.15 -10.23
CA GLU A 100 -3.44 -14.58 -11.10
C GLU A 100 -4.14 -13.39 -11.75
N LYS A 101 -4.38 -12.32 -10.97
CA LYS A 101 -5.02 -11.12 -11.50
C LYS A 101 -4.11 -10.36 -12.46
N LEU A 102 -2.81 -10.28 -12.15
CA LEU A 102 -1.83 -9.66 -13.04
C LEU A 102 -1.83 -10.34 -14.42
N ALA A 103 -1.82 -11.67 -14.44
CA ALA A 103 -1.87 -12.43 -15.69
C ALA A 103 -3.14 -12.11 -16.47
N LYS A 104 -4.29 -12.01 -15.80
CA LYS A 104 -5.58 -11.70 -16.44
C LYS A 104 -5.60 -10.31 -17.08
N ILE A 105 -4.90 -9.34 -16.52
CA ILE A 105 -4.82 -8.00 -17.10
C ILE A 105 -3.63 -7.83 -18.05
N GLY A 106 -2.93 -8.93 -18.36
CA GLY A 106 -1.88 -8.95 -19.36
C GLY A 106 -0.51 -8.49 -18.89
N ILE A 107 -0.25 -8.58 -17.59
CA ILE A 107 1.04 -8.23 -17.01
C ILE A 107 1.77 -9.49 -16.58
N GLU A 108 2.91 -9.77 -17.22
CA GLU A 108 3.76 -10.90 -16.89
C GLU A 108 5.20 -10.43 -16.75
N SER A 109 5.88 -10.90 -15.72
CA SER A 109 7.29 -10.60 -15.49
C SER A 109 7.90 -11.65 -14.56
N HIS A 110 9.18 -11.91 -14.74
CA HIS A 110 9.94 -12.76 -13.83
C HIS A 110 10.68 -11.92 -12.79
N ASP A 111 10.83 -10.64 -13.04
CA ASP A 111 11.53 -9.72 -12.14
C ASP A 111 10.62 -8.57 -11.72
N TRP A 112 10.67 -8.24 -10.44
CA TRP A 112 9.84 -7.20 -9.85
C TRP A 112 10.73 -6.22 -9.10
N LEU A 113 10.69 -4.95 -9.47
CA LEU A 113 11.52 -3.92 -8.85
C LEU A 113 10.79 -3.28 -7.67
N VAL A 114 11.50 -3.07 -6.58
CA VAL A 114 11.04 -2.23 -5.49
C VAL A 114 11.46 -0.80 -5.83
N LEU A 115 10.48 0.05 -6.13
CA LEU A 115 10.73 1.43 -6.57
C LEU A 115 11.11 2.35 -5.43
N GLY A 116 10.58 2.09 -4.25
CA GLY A 116 10.83 2.91 -3.07
C GLY A 116 10.04 2.44 -1.88
N CYS A 117 10.31 3.01 -0.72
CA CYS A 117 9.64 2.69 0.52
C CYS A 117 9.09 3.96 1.17
N LEU A 118 7.81 3.95 1.52
CA LEU A 118 7.15 5.01 2.27
C LEU A 118 6.79 4.48 3.64
N SER A 119 7.31 5.11 4.69
CA SER A 119 6.95 4.79 6.07
C SER A 119 5.84 5.73 6.51
N THR A 120 4.75 5.16 7.01
CA THR A 120 3.56 5.92 7.39
C THR A 120 3.12 5.56 8.81
N LEU A 121 2.93 6.59 9.64
CA LEU A 121 2.21 6.45 10.90
C LEU A 121 0.75 6.80 10.62
N ARG A 122 -0.13 5.83 10.85
CA ARG A 122 -1.56 6.01 10.61
C ARG A 122 -2.33 6.05 11.92
N TYR A 123 -3.09 7.12 12.09
CA TYR A 123 -4.02 7.28 13.20
C TYR A 123 -5.43 7.05 12.65
N GLU A 124 -6.13 6.04 13.14
CA GLU A 124 -7.49 5.73 12.70
C GLU A 124 -8.50 5.95 13.81
N MET A 125 -9.64 6.51 13.46
CA MET A 125 -10.73 6.76 14.39
C MET A 125 -12.06 6.49 13.71
N LYS A 126 -12.93 5.72 14.37
CA LYS A 126 -14.30 5.50 13.89
C LYS A 126 -15.15 6.71 14.24
N THR A 127 -15.88 7.21 13.28
CA THR A 127 -16.81 8.31 13.46
C THR A 127 -18.21 7.88 13.00
N GLU A 128 -19.21 8.70 13.26
CA GLU A 128 -20.59 8.42 12.84
C GLU A 128 -20.73 8.30 11.33
N ILE A 129 -19.87 8.98 10.57
CA ILE A 129 -19.91 8.97 9.11
C ILE A 129 -18.92 8.00 8.48
N GLY A 130 -18.16 7.25 9.28
CA GLY A 130 -17.21 6.27 8.78
C GLY A 130 -15.87 6.27 9.49
N LEU A 131 -14.89 5.65 8.87
CA LEU A 131 -13.52 5.57 9.38
C LEU A 131 -12.73 6.79 8.91
N MET A 132 -12.14 7.52 9.86
CA MET A 132 -11.28 8.66 9.58
C MET A 132 -9.83 8.25 9.84
N ALA A 133 -8.94 8.53 8.89
CA ALA A 133 -7.52 8.22 9.00
C ALA A 133 -6.68 9.47 8.80
N LEU A 134 -5.67 9.64 9.65
CA LEU A 134 -4.68 10.71 9.52
C LEU A 134 -3.32 10.05 9.35
N ASP A 135 -2.64 10.34 8.24
CA ASP A 135 -1.35 9.74 7.90
C ASP A 135 -0.22 10.76 7.98
N GLU A 136 0.87 10.32 8.62
CA GLU A 136 2.13 11.03 8.65
C GLU A 136 3.16 10.15 7.96
N SER A 137 3.66 10.59 6.81
CA SER A 137 4.46 9.74 5.95
C SER A 137 5.87 10.29 5.71
N HIS A 138 6.84 9.37 5.65
CA HIS A 138 8.23 9.67 5.34
C HIS A 138 8.70 8.75 4.23
N TYR A 139 9.23 9.32 3.16
CA TYR A 139 9.73 8.56 2.01
C TYR A 139 11.21 8.21 2.19
N TYR A 140 11.55 6.95 1.93
CA TYR A 140 12.91 6.47 1.95
C TYR A 140 13.30 5.97 0.57
N ASP A 141 14.44 6.44 0.06
CA ASP A 141 14.98 6.00 -1.22
C ASP A 141 15.69 4.65 -1.03
N GLN A 142 15.35 3.68 -1.88
CA GLN A 142 15.94 2.35 -1.83
C GLN A 142 17.37 2.28 -2.39
N THR A 143 17.85 3.35 -2.97
CA THR A 143 19.19 3.39 -3.55
C THR A 143 20.29 3.69 -2.53
N ASP A 144 19.93 3.97 -1.32
CA ASP A 144 20.90 4.31 -0.25
C ASP A 144 21.76 3.13 0.19
#